data_caa88f1855c444f687426955f90526cd
#
_entry.id   caa88f1855c444f687426955f90526cd
#
_cell.length_a   1.000
_cell.length_b   1.000
_cell.length_c   1.000
_cell.angle_alpha   90.00
_cell.angle_beta   90.00
_cell.angle_gamma   90.00
#
_symmetry.space_group_name_H-M   'P 1'
#
loop_
_entity.id
_entity.type
_entity.pdbx_description
1 polymer ?
#
loop_
_entity_poly.entity_id
_entity_poly.type
_entity_poly.pdbx_seq_one_letter_code
_entity_poly.pdbx_strand_id
1 'polypeptide(L)'
;MTHEQINDRLNGLLAKHHAKCLFAVESGSRAWGFESSNSDYDVRFVYWMPVDWYLSIETRRDVIEEMGDDDLDFAGWDLRKALLLAQKSNPSLHDWLATHESYYADAKLFPEFKQLCLDFFDPQACFLHFRSMATGNFADFRNAESLPFKKYFYVMRSLLCARFIFDHQKPAPCRFGDLLNEYYPSGNVRDEIDRMLEVKRSGVELAPMKRNKTLHDEVERLFQITGEAPGKRTVTPTVPLNVFFRKVVGYSLQDLLDR
;
A
#
# COMPACT_ATOMS: atom_id res chain seq x y z
N MET A 1 -16.41 -13.11 1.19
CA MET A 1 -15.49 -14.15 0.62
C MET A 1 -14.60 -14.68 1.73
N THR A 2 -14.22 -15.96 1.71
CA THR A 2 -13.30 -16.55 2.72
C THR A 2 -11.84 -16.43 2.26
N HIS A 3 -10.90 -16.49 3.21
CA HIS A 3 -9.45 -16.54 2.90
C HIS A 3 -9.10 -17.73 1.99
N GLU A 4 -9.74 -18.88 2.19
CA GLU A 4 -9.53 -20.07 1.37
C GLU A 4 -9.93 -19.82 -0.10
N GLN A 5 -11.11 -19.23 -0.33
CA GLN A 5 -11.59 -18.88 -1.68
C GLN A 5 -10.65 -17.90 -2.39
N ILE A 6 -10.13 -16.88 -1.66
CA ILE A 6 -9.18 -15.92 -2.21
C ILE A 6 -7.87 -16.62 -2.58
N ASN A 7 -7.35 -17.49 -1.71
CA ASN A 7 -6.11 -18.23 -1.95
C ASN A 7 -6.24 -19.21 -3.13
N ASP A 8 -7.36 -19.89 -3.28
CA ASP A 8 -7.60 -20.79 -4.41
C ASP A 8 -7.57 -20.03 -5.75
N ARG A 9 -8.21 -18.85 -5.79
CA ARG A 9 -8.19 -18.00 -6.97
C ARG A 9 -6.80 -17.43 -7.26
N LEU A 10 -6.09 -16.96 -6.22
CA LEU A 10 -4.71 -16.51 -6.35
C LEU A 10 -3.79 -17.60 -6.91
N ASN A 11 -3.92 -18.82 -6.38
CA ASN A 11 -3.14 -19.97 -6.86
C ASN A 11 -3.45 -20.30 -8.33
N GLY A 12 -4.71 -20.26 -8.73
CA GLY A 12 -5.14 -20.43 -10.12
C GLY A 12 -4.53 -19.36 -11.04
N LEU A 13 -4.56 -18.10 -10.62
CA LEU A 13 -3.98 -16.97 -11.35
C LEU A 13 -2.45 -17.13 -11.50
N LEU A 14 -1.76 -17.46 -10.42
CA LEU A 14 -0.31 -17.68 -10.44
C LEU A 14 0.09 -18.87 -11.33
N ALA A 15 -0.66 -19.97 -11.26
CA ALA A 15 -0.42 -21.14 -12.13
C ALA A 15 -0.56 -20.80 -13.61
N LYS A 16 -1.60 -20.04 -13.99
CA LYS A 16 -1.82 -19.55 -15.36
C LYS A 16 -0.60 -18.74 -15.90
N HIS A 17 0.08 -18.02 -15.01
CA HIS A 17 1.25 -17.21 -15.36
C HIS A 17 2.59 -17.91 -15.08
N HIS A 18 2.60 -19.15 -14.58
CA HIS A 18 3.80 -19.87 -14.13
C HIS A 18 4.62 -19.09 -13.09
N ALA A 19 3.94 -18.29 -12.27
CA ALA A 19 4.53 -17.45 -11.24
C ALA A 19 4.49 -18.13 -9.87
N LYS A 20 5.39 -17.73 -8.97
CA LYS A 20 5.41 -18.13 -7.55
C LYS A 20 5.16 -16.92 -6.68
N CYS A 21 4.35 -17.07 -5.63
CA CYS A 21 4.01 -15.98 -4.71
C CYS A 21 5.05 -15.81 -3.61
N LEU A 22 5.51 -14.58 -3.39
CA LEU A 22 6.31 -14.23 -2.23
C LEU A 22 5.42 -13.90 -1.02
N PHE A 23 4.43 -13.06 -1.23
CA PHE A 23 3.36 -12.77 -0.29
C PHE A 23 2.13 -12.21 -1.00
N ALA A 24 0.97 -12.34 -0.35
CA ALA A 24 -0.28 -11.75 -0.78
C ALA A 24 -1.04 -11.22 0.43
N VAL A 25 -1.58 -10.02 0.30
CA VAL A 25 -2.19 -9.25 1.38
C VAL A 25 -3.45 -8.54 0.92
N GLU A 26 -4.31 -8.21 1.86
CA GLU A 26 -5.38 -7.24 1.64
C GLU A 26 -4.82 -5.82 1.56
N SER A 27 -5.41 -4.99 0.73
CA SER A 27 -5.10 -3.58 0.56
C SER A 27 -6.38 -2.73 0.61
N GLY A 28 -6.28 -1.46 0.23
CA GLY A 28 -7.45 -0.60 0.11
C GLY A 28 -8.21 -0.39 1.41
N SER A 29 -9.53 -0.19 1.28
CA SER A 29 -10.38 0.21 2.40
C SER A 29 -10.45 -0.83 3.51
N ARG A 30 -10.36 -2.14 3.19
CA ARG A 30 -10.35 -3.24 4.17
C ARG A 30 -9.08 -3.23 5.00
N ALA A 31 -7.93 -3.13 4.37
CA ALA A 31 -6.65 -3.03 5.08
C ALA A 31 -6.56 -1.78 5.95
N TRP A 32 -7.14 -0.67 5.49
CA TRP A 32 -7.11 0.59 6.21
C TRP A 32 -8.12 0.69 7.35
N GLY A 33 -9.08 -0.25 7.45
CA GLY A 33 -10.05 -0.36 8.56
C GLY A 33 -11.24 0.61 8.44
N PHE A 34 -11.56 1.03 7.21
CA PHE A 34 -12.78 1.81 6.94
C PHE A 34 -13.61 1.23 5.78
N GLU A 35 -13.63 -0.10 5.68
CA GLU A 35 -14.48 -0.82 4.74
C GLU A 35 -15.97 -0.66 5.06
N SER A 36 -16.78 -0.87 4.05
CA SER A 36 -18.22 -1.11 4.15
C SER A 36 -18.56 -2.55 3.77
N SER A 37 -19.81 -2.95 3.97
CA SER A 37 -20.29 -4.28 3.57
C SER A 37 -20.10 -4.57 2.07
N ASN A 38 -20.05 -3.53 1.25
CA ASN A 38 -19.94 -3.59 -0.21
C ASN A 38 -18.54 -3.20 -0.72
N SER A 39 -17.52 -3.15 0.16
CA SER A 39 -16.16 -2.86 -0.27
C SER A 39 -15.56 -4.07 -0.95
N ASP A 40 -14.88 -3.83 -2.08
CA ASP A 40 -14.13 -4.84 -2.83
C ASP A 40 -13.02 -5.47 -1.98
N TYR A 41 -12.59 -6.66 -2.37
CA TYR A 41 -11.37 -7.27 -1.88
C TYR A 41 -10.22 -6.89 -2.78
N ASP A 42 -9.29 -6.10 -2.24
CA ASP A 42 -8.11 -5.58 -2.93
C ASP A 42 -6.89 -6.46 -2.66
N VAL A 43 -6.77 -7.59 -3.33
CA VAL A 43 -5.65 -8.52 -3.12
C VAL A 43 -4.41 -8.03 -3.86
N ARG A 44 -3.39 -7.69 -3.10
CA ARG A 44 -2.10 -7.23 -3.61
C ARG A 44 -1.03 -8.25 -3.29
N PHE A 45 -0.17 -8.56 -4.26
CA PHE A 45 0.84 -9.60 -4.07
C PHE A 45 2.15 -9.29 -4.78
N VAL A 46 3.22 -9.90 -4.29
CA VAL A 46 4.51 -9.92 -4.98
C VAL A 46 4.80 -11.34 -5.43
N TYR A 47 5.19 -11.48 -6.67
CA TYR A 47 5.49 -12.77 -7.30
C TYR A 47 6.87 -12.75 -7.97
N TRP A 48 7.41 -13.94 -8.23
CA TRP A 48 8.57 -14.07 -9.08
C TRP A 48 8.36 -15.14 -10.16
N MET A 49 9.10 -15.00 -11.24
CA MET A 49 9.09 -15.87 -12.40
C MET A 49 10.30 -16.81 -12.38
N PRO A 50 10.30 -17.88 -13.18
CA PRO A 50 11.52 -18.67 -13.44
C PRO A 50 12.66 -17.80 -13.98
N VAL A 51 13.91 -18.19 -13.73
CA VAL A 51 15.11 -17.42 -14.10
C VAL A 51 15.16 -17.13 -15.61
N ASP A 52 14.76 -18.05 -16.46
CA ASP A 52 14.74 -17.88 -17.92
C ASP A 52 13.83 -16.73 -18.37
N TRP A 53 12.77 -16.45 -17.62
CA TRP A 53 11.92 -15.29 -17.87
C TRP A 53 12.68 -13.97 -17.73
N TYR A 54 13.55 -13.87 -16.72
CA TYR A 54 14.35 -12.67 -16.44
C TYR A 54 15.54 -12.52 -17.41
N LEU A 55 16.02 -13.61 -17.97
CA LEU A 55 17.14 -13.64 -18.91
C LEU A 55 16.70 -13.51 -20.39
N SER A 56 15.39 -13.43 -20.65
CA SER A 56 14.87 -13.16 -21.99
C SER A 56 15.28 -11.75 -22.46
N ILE A 57 15.59 -11.61 -23.75
CA ILE A 57 15.85 -10.32 -24.39
C ILE A 57 14.57 -9.48 -24.56
N GLU A 58 13.41 -10.12 -24.48
CA GLU A 58 12.11 -9.46 -24.59
C GLU A 58 11.75 -8.74 -23.32
N THR A 59 11.27 -7.50 -23.44
CA THR A 59 10.66 -6.79 -22.31
C THR A 59 9.29 -7.37 -22.03
N ARG A 60 9.10 -7.92 -20.85
CA ARG A 60 7.84 -8.52 -20.40
C ARG A 60 7.13 -7.64 -19.38
N ARG A 61 5.80 -7.78 -19.32
CA ARG A 61 4.98 -7.07 -18.34
C ARG A 61 5.34 -7.52 -16.90
N ASP A 62 5.62 -6.56 -16.04
CA ASP A 62 6.06 -6.76 -14.64
C ASP A 62 4.91 -6.67 -13.63
N VAL A 63 3.67 -6.82 -14.11
CA VAL A 63 2.44 -6.86 -13.31
C VAL A 63 1.51 -7.97 -13.80
N ILE A 64 0.84 -8.62 -12.85
CA ILE A 64 -0.29 -9.52 -13.09
C ILE A 64 -1.51 -8.84 -12.48
N GLU A 65 -2.55 -8.62 -13.28
CA GLU A 65 -3.80 -8.00 -12.85
C GLU A 65 -4.96 -8.83 -13.35
N GLU A 66 -5.94 -9.06 -12.48
CA GLU A 66 -7.21 -9.69 -12.82
C GLU A 66 -8.30 -9.05 -11.96
N MET A 67 -9.30 -8.46 -12.61
CA MET A 67 -10.50 -7.95 -11.96
C MET A 67 -11.62 -8.97 -12.19
N GLY A 68 -12.15 -9.52 -11.11
CA GLY A 68 -13.28 -10.43 -11.16
C GLY A 68 -14.62 -9.69 -11.21
N ASP A 69 -15.68 -10.41 -11.62
CA ASP A 69 -17.05 -9.89 -11.59
C ASP A 69 -17.67 -9.94 -10.16
N ASP A 70 -16.89 -10.38 -9.17
CA ASP A 70 -17.32 -10.73 -7.81
C ASP A 70 -16.64 -9.90 -6.72
N ASP A 71 -16.41 -8.62 -6.96
CA ASP A 71 -15.78 -7.65 -6.04
C ASP A 71 -14.37 -8.07 -5.60
N LEU A 72 -13.62 -8.83 -6.41
CA LEU A 72 -12.27 -9.29 -6.14
C LEU A 72 -11.29 -8.75 -7.19
N ASP A 73 -10.40 -7.90 -6.76
CA ASP A 73 -9.36 -7.26 -7.58
C ASP A 73 -7.97 -7.76 -7.20
N PHE A 74 -7.32 -8.47 -8.13
CA PHE A 74 -5.95 -8.93 -7.99
C PHE A 74 -4.99 -8.00 -8.73
N ALA A 75 -3.98 -7.50 -8.03
CA ALA A 75 -2.87 -6.81 -8.66
C ALA A 75 -1.54 -7.22 -8.01
N GLY A 76 -0.68 -7.84 -8.80
CA GLY A 76 0.63 -8.33 -8.36
C GLY A 76 1.78 -7.63 -9.06
N TRP A 77 2.87 -7.44 -8.32
CA TRP A 77 4.12 -6.93 -8.84
C TRP A 77 5.16 -8.03 -8.94
N ASP A 78 5.86 -8.05 -10.07
CA ASP A 78 7.06 -8.86 -10.21
C ASP A 78 8.12 -8.49 -9.17
N LEU A 79 8.89 -9.46 -8.71
CA LEU A 79 9.90 -9.27 -7.68
C LEU A 79 10.93 -8.19 -8.04
N ARG A 80 11.37 -8.12 -9.31
CA ARG A 80 12.30 -7.07 -9.75
C ARG A 80 11.68 -5.69 -9.60
N LYS A 81 10.41 -5.54 -9.99
CA LYS A 81 9.64 -4.31 -9.79
C LYS A 81 9.48 -3.98 -8.32
N ALA A 82 9.09 -4.93 -7.48
CA ALA A 82 8.93 -4.73 -6.05
C ALA A 82 10.23 -4.26 -5.38
N LEU A 83 11.39 -4.82 -5.76
CA LEU A 83 12.70 -4.40 -5.27
C LEU A 83 13.08 -2.98 -5.75
N LEU A 84 12.76 -2.62 -6.98
CA LEU A 84 12.95 -1.25 -7.48
C LEU A 84 12.04 -0.24 -6.76
N LEU A 85 10.82 -0.65 -6.39
CA LEU A 85 9.91 0.16 -5.59
C LEU A 85 10.39 0.28 -4.14
N ALA A 86 10.96 -0.79 -3.55
CA ALA A 86 11.61 -0.75 -2.24
C ALA A 86 12.78 0.24 -2.22
N GLN A 87 13.64 0.22 -3.25
CA GLN A 87 14.75 1.17 -3.40
C GLN A 87 14.29 2.63 -3.38
N LYS A 88 13.09 2.89 -3.91
CA LYS A 88 12.49 4.24 -3.99
C LYS A 88 11.58 4.56 -2.81
N SER A 89 11.50 3.70 -1.80
CA SER A 89 10.58 3.83 -0.66
C SER A 89 9.13 4.06 -1.08
N ASN A 90 8.66 3.23 -2.01
CA ASN A 90 7.28 3.36 -2.50
C ASN A 90 6.27 3.14 -1.37
N PRO A 91 5.36 4.10 -1.08
CA PRO A 91 4.42 4.00 0.04
C PRO A 91 3.44 2.84 -0.07
N SER A 92 2.98 2.50 -1.28
CA SER A 92 2.05 1.37 -1.47
C SER A 92 2.69 0.05 -1.08
N LEU A 93 4.00 -0.14 -1.39
CA LEU A 93 4.72 -1.32 -0.94
C LEU A 93 4.82 -1.36 0.60
N HIS A 94 5.12 -0.22 1.24
CA HIS A 94 5.16 -0.14 2.71
C HIS A 94 3.78 -0.36 3.33
N ASP A 95 2.70 0.11 2.73
CA ASP A 95 1.32 -0.19 3.13
C ASP A 95 1.05 -1.71 3.09
N TRP A 96 1.43 -2.40 1.99
CA TRP A 96 1.26 -3.85 1.88
C TRP A 96 2.05 -4.61 2.96
N LEU A 97 3.27 -4.15 3.28
CA LEU A 97 4.10 -4.75 4.32
C LEU A 97 3.63 -4.45 5.75
N ALA A 98 2.82 -3.42 5.94
CA ALA A 98 2.27 -2.98 7.23
C ALA A 98 0.85 -3.49 7.49
N THR A 99 0.18 -4.11 6.50
CA THR A 99 -1.17 -4.65 6.69
C THR A 99 -1.18 -5.84 7.65
N HIS A 100 -2.28 -5.99 8.39
CA HIS A 100 -2.51 -7.12 9.29
C HIS A 100 -3.24 -8.29 8.62
N GLU A 101 -3.86 -8.03 7.46
CA GLU A 101 -4.63 -9.03 6.70
C GLU A 101 -3.72 -9.66 5.63
N SER A 102 -3.23 -10.87 5.92
CA SER A 102 -2.36 -11.63 5.02
C SER A 102 -3.04 -12.89 4.52
N TYR A 103 -3.07 -13.09 3.22
CA TYR A 103 -3.59 -14.29 2.57
C TYR A 103 -2.51 -15.36 2.42
N TYR A 104 -1.29 -14.94 2.10
CA TYR A 104 -0.14 -15.82 1.96
C TYR A 104 1.16 -15.07 2.30
N ALA A 105 2.12 -15.78 2.86
CA ALA A 105 3.50 -15.31 3.01
C ALA A 105 4.46 -16.49 3.01
N ASP A 106 5.49 -16.44 2.16
CA ASP A 106 6.58 -17.41 2.21
C ASP A 106 7.33 -17.29 3.53
N ALA A 107 7.39 -18.38 4.30
CA ALA A 107 7.89 -18.37 5.66
C ALA A 107 9.39 -17.98 5.78
N LYS A 108 10.17 -18.18 4.71
CA LYS A 108 11.63 -17.90 4.70
C LYS A 108 11.94 -16.58 3.99
N LEU A 109 11.32 -16.33 2.86
CA LEU A 109 11.65 -15.19 1.99
C LEU A 109 10.95 -13.90 2.42
N PHE A 110 9.71 -13.98 2.91
CA PHE A 110 8.95 -12.78 3.25
C PHE A 110 9.56 -11.97 4.40
N PRO A 111 10.00 -12.56 5.53
CA PRO A 111 10.66 -11.79 6.59
C PRO A 111 11.93 -11.07 6.11
N GLU A 112 12.75 -11.73 5.27
CA GLU A 112 13.96 -11.15 4.70
C GLU A 112 13.63 -10.00 3.74
N PHE A 113 12.62 -10.18 2.87
CA PHE A 113 12.14 -9.13 1.99
C PHE A 113 11.63 -7.92 2.76
N LYS A 114 10.83 -8.15 3.80
CA LYS A 114 10.29 -7.08 4.66
C LYS A 114 11.40 -6.29 5.33
N GLN A 115 12.40 -6.97 5.91
CA GLN A 115 13.56 -6.31 6.51
C GLN A 115 14.33 -5.50 5.48
N LEU A 116 14.57 -6.07 4.30
CA LEU A 116 15.25 -5.38 3.21
C LEU A 116 14.51 -4.10 2.79
N CYS A 117 13.18 -4.12 2.69
CA CYS A 117 12.39 -2.92 2.42
C CYS A 117 12.55 -1.84 3.52
N LEU A 118 12.63 -2.26 4.79
CA LEU A 118 12.88 -1.34 5.92
C LEU A 118 14.29 -0.75 5.86
N ASP A 119 15.29 -1.54 5.47
CA ASP A 119 16.67 -1.09 5.31
C ASP A 119 16.83 -0.05 4.18
N PHE A 120 15.93 -0.05 3.22
CA PHE A 120 15.89 0.93 2.13
C PHE A 120 14.91 2.08 2.37
N PHE A 121 14.20 2.12 3.49
CA PHE A 121 13.21 3.16 3.76
C PHE A 121 13.83 4.56 3.78
N ASP A 122 13.31 5.45 2.95
CA ASP A 122 13.64 6.90 2.90
C ASP A 122 12.42 7.70 3.37
N PRO A 123 12.47 8.29 4.58
CA PRO A 123 11.38 9.06 5.12
C PRO A 123 10.95 10.22 4.21
N GLN A 124 11.92 10.91 3.60
CA GLN A 124 11.62 12.05 2.73
C GLN A 124 10.84 11.61 1.48
N ALA A 125 11.30 10.56 0.81
CA ALA A 125 10.64 10.07 -0.40
C ALA A 125 9.20 9.61 -0.12
N CYS A 126 9.01 8.85 0.96
CA CYS A 126 7.71 8.35 1.36
C CYS A 126 6.77 9.47 1.81
N PHE A 127 7.26 10.44 2.60
CA PHE A 127 6.53 11.63 3.02
C PHE A 127 6.04 12.44 1.82
N LEU A 128 6.93 12.78 0.89
CA LEU A 128 6.58 13.57 -0.30
C LEU A 128 5.53 12.87 -1.16
N HIS A 129 5.61 11.54 -1.26
CA HIS A 129 4.61 10.77 -2.01
C HIS A 129 3.24 10.83 -1.36
N PHE A 130 3.11 10.56 -0.05
CA PHE A 130 1.84 10.67 0.67
C PHE A 130 1.26 12.08 0.58
N ARG A 131 2.09 13.09 0.70
CA ARG A 131 1.66 14.48 0.55
C ARG A 131 1.17 14.80 -0.86
N SER A 132 1.85 14.28 -1.90
CA SER A 132 1.43 14.40 -3.29
C SER A 132 0.08 13.71 -3.53
N MET A 133 -0.11 12.50 -3.01
CA MET A 133 -1.40 11.80 -3.07
C MET A 133 -2.53 12.61 -2.41
N ALA A 134 -2.27 13.17 -1.22
CA ALA A 134 -3.23 14.02 -0.54
C ALA A 134 -3.57 15.25 -1.38
N THR A 135 -2.58 15.90 -1.99
CA THR A 135 -2.76 17.08 -2.83
C THR A 135 -3.63 16.76 -4.05
N GLY A 136 -3.34 15.67 -4.76
CA GLY A 136 -4.15 15.23 -5.90
C GLY A 136 -5.60 14.94 -5.50
N ASN A 137 -5.79 14.14 -4.45
CA ASN A 137 -7.14 13.83 -3.96
C ASN A 137 -7.91 15.07 -3.46
N PHE A 138 -7.24 16.04 -2.83
CA PHE A 138 -7.87 17.26 -2.31
C PHE A 138 -8.22 18.23 -3.42
N ALA A 139 -7.44 18.33 -4.48
CA ALA A 139 -7.69 19.20 -5.61
C ALA A 139 -9.08 18.94 -6.24
N ASP A 140 -9.50 17.67 -6.27
CA ASP A 140 -10.79 17.26 -6.84
C ASP A 140 -12.00 17.84 -6.11
N PHE A 141 -11.89 18.17 -4.83
CA PHE A 141 -13.04 18.62 -4.02
C PHE A 141 -12.79 19.84 -3.15
N ARG A 142 -11.63 20.47 -3.25
CA ARG A 142 -11.26 21.63 -2.42
C ARG A 142 -12.32 22.73 -2.42
N ASN A 143 -12.94 22.98 -3.59
CA ASN A 143 -13.97 24.01 -3.78
C ASN A 143 -15.38 23.43 -3.96
N ALA A 144 -15.55 22.12 -3.81
CA ALA A 144 -16.85 21.49 -4.00
C ALA A 144 -17.77 21.76 -2.79
N GLU A 145 -19.03 22.09 -3.06
CA GLU A 145 -20.07 22.24 -2.01
C GLU A 145 -20.58 20.88 -1.50
N SER A 146 -20.45 19.85 -2.34
CA SER A 146 -20.88 18.48 -2.05
C SER A 146 -19.87 17.49 -2.61
N LEU A 147 -19.58 16.43 -1.87
CA LEU A 147 -18.57 15.42 -2.23
C LEU A 147 -18.89 14.07 -1.60
N PRO A 148 -18.40 12.96 -2.19
CA PRO A 148 -18.40 11.67 -1.51
C PRO A 148 -17.53 11.74 -0.26
N PHE A 149 -18.09 11.41 0.91
CA PHE A 149 -17.38 11.53 2.18
C PHE A 149 -16.10 10.69 2.27
N LYS A 150 -16.01 9.57 1.54
CA LYS A 150 -14.80 8.74 1.47
C LYS A 150 -13.55 9.51 1.02
N LYS A 151 -13.71 10.61 0.25
CA LYS A 151 -12.59 11.46 -0.16
C LYS A 151 -11.89 12.12 1.03
N TYR A 152 -12.60 12.47 2.10
CA TYR A 152 -11.97 12.98 3.32
C TYR A 152 -11.03 11.92 3.94
N PHE A 153 -11.46 10.66 4.01
CA PHE A 153 -10.63 9.59 4.57
C PHE A 153 -9.33 9.37 3.79
N TYR A 154 -9.40 9.39 2.46
CA TYR A 154 -8.21 9.23 1.62
C TYR A 154 -7.21 10.38 1.81
N VAL A 155 -7.70 11.62 1.86
CA VAL A 155 -6.84 12.79 2.06
C VAL A 155 -6.27 12.81 3.48
N MET A 156 -7.13 12.65 4.49
CA MET A 156 -6.69 12.67 5.90
C MET A 156 -5.71 11.53 6.20
N ARG A 157 -6.00 10.30 5.75
CA ARG A 157 -5.07 9.18 5.93
C ARG A 157 -3.71 9.49 5.31
N SER A 158 -3.69 9.99 4.08
CA SER A 158 -2.43 10.34 3.42
C SER A 158 -1.66 11.42 4.18
N LEU A 159 -2.32 12.47 4.66
CA LEU A 159 -1.68 13.53 5.45
C LEU A 159 -1.20 13.02 6.82
N LEU A 160 -1.96 12.14 7.47
CA LEU A 160 -1.55 11.54 8.74
C LEU A 160 -0.39 10.56 8.57
N CYS A 161 -0.35 9.80 7.47
CA CYS A 161 0.83 8.99 7.13
C CYS A 161 2.07 9.89 6.93
N ALA A 162 1.95 10.99 6.20
CA ALA A 162 3.03 11.95 6.03
C ALA A 162 3.47 12.53 7.39
N ARG A 163 2.54 12.93 8.25
CA ARG A 163 2.82 13.41 9.61
C ARG A 163 3.55 12.37 10.44
N PHE A 164 3.06 11.13 10.45
CA PHE A 164 3.68 10.02 11.19
C PHE A 164 5.13 9.78 10.74
N ILE A 165 5.37 9.79 9.42
CA ILE A 165 6.72 9.61 8.87
C ILE A 165 7.62 10.78 9.30
N PHE A 166 7.11 12.00 9.32
CA PHE A 166 7.87 13.17 9.79
C PHE A 166 8.27 13.03 11.26
N ASP A 167 7.31 12.66 12.12
CA ASP A 167 7.51 12.58 13.57
C ASP A 167 8.38 11.38 14.00
N HIS A 168 8.24 10.23 13.32
CA HIS A 168 8.83 8.96 13.75
C HIS A 168 9.96 8.42 12.85
N GLN A 169 10.18 9.00 11.67
CA GLN A 169 11.21 8.58 10.71
C GLN A 169 11.14 7.07 10.34
N LYS A 170 9.95 6.50 10.31
CA LYS A 170 9.66 5.08 9.99
C LYS A 170 8.38 4.98 9.15
N PRO A 171 8.10 3.84 8.49
CA PRO A 171 6.85 3.62 7.76
C PRO A 171 5.63 3.84 8.63
N ALA A 172 4.60 4.48 8.08
CA ALA A 172 3.35 4.71 8.78
C ALA A 172 2.55 3.40 8.97
N PRO A 173 1.74 3.28 10.03
CA PRO A 173 0.83 2.16 10.18
C PRO A 173 -0.21 2.14 9.06
N CYS A 174 -0.60 0.92 8.63
CA CYS A 174 -1.58 0.74 7.56
C CYS A 174 -2.99 1.17 7.99
N ARG A 175 -3.40 0.82 9.22
CA ARG A 175 -4.74 1.12 9.71
C ARG A 175 -4.92 2.59 10.03
N PHE A 176 -5.99 3.18 9.48
CA PHE A 176 -6.37 4.57 9.77
C PHE A 176 -6.68 4.81 11.25
N GLY A 177 -7.29 3.81 11.92
CA GLY A 177 -7.57 3.87 13.34
C GLY A 177 -6.32 4.07 14.21
N ASP A 178 -5.18 3.48 13.83
CA ASP A 178 -3.91 3.65 14.57
C ASP A 178 -3.40 5.10 14.47
N LEU A 179 -3.49 5.69 13.27
CA LEU A 179 -3.17 7.10 13.05
C LEU A 179 -4.12 8.04 13.81
N LEU A 180 -5.42 7.69 13.84
CA LEU A 180 -6.41 8.47 14.60
C LEU A 180 -6.15 8.40 16.10
N ASN A 181 -5.80 7.24 16.65
CA ASN A 181 -5.49 7.07 18.06
C ASN A 181 -4.28 7.91 18.48
N GLU A 182 -3.32 8.09 17.60
CA GLU A 182 -2.13 8.90 17.87
C GLU A 182 -2.40 10.41 17.78
N TYR A 183 -3.09 10.85 16.72
CA TYR A 183 -3.22 12.28 16.43
C TYR A 183 -4.56 12.89 16.88
N TYR A 184 -5.58 12.06 17.07
CA TYR A 184 -6.92 12.44 17.47
C TYR A 184 -7.50 11.43 18.47
N PRO A 185 -6.92 11.32 19.69
CA PRO A 185 -7.43 10.39 20.69
C PRO A 185 -8.85 10.76 21.17
N SER A 186 -9.26 12.03 21.02
CA SER A 186 -10.59 12.57 21.34
C SER A 186 -10.81 13.94 20.70
N GLY A 187 -12.02 14.47 20.80
CA GLY A 187 -12.38 15.83 20.37
C GLY A 187 -13.18 15.88 19.07
N ASN A 188 -13.64 17.08 18.70
CA ASN A 188 -14.62 17.32 17.63
C ASN A 188 -14.24 16.70 16.28
N VAL A 189 -12.94 16.71 15.92
CA VAL A 189 -12.46 16.10 14.67
C VAL A 189 -12.61 14.58 14.74
N ARG A 190 -12.25 13.96 15.88
CA ARG A 190 -12.40 12.52 16.10
C ARG A 190 -13.87 12.11 16.07
N ASP A 191 -14.71 12.82 16.79
CA ASP A 191 -16.15 12.52 16.85
C ASP A 191 -16.79 12.58 15.46
N GLU A 192 -16.38 13.55 14.63
CA GLU A 192 -16.88 13.69 13.28
C GLU A 192 -16.39 12.58 12.34
N ILE A 193 -15.12 12.17 12.48
CA ILE A 193 -14.58 11.02 11.74
C ILE A 193 -15.32 9.75 12.12
N ASP A 194 -15.49 9.48 13.42
CA ASP A 194 -16.17 8.27 13.92
C ASP A 194 -17.62 8.22 13.44
N ARG A 195 -18.34 9.36 13.48
CA ARG A 195 -19.69 9.48 12.91
C ARG A 195 -19.72 9.13 11.41
N MET A 196 -18.76 9.63 10.64
CA MET A 196 -18.67 9.34 9.21
C MET A 196 -18.28 7.87 8.91
N LEU A 197 -17.46 7.27 9.75
CA LEU A 197 -17.12 5.84 9.65
C LEU A 197 -18.36 4.97 9.91
N GLU A 198 -19.22 5.33 10.86
CA GLU A 198 -20.50 4.65 11.11
C GLU A 198 -21.42 4.74 9.88
N VAL A 199 -21.55 5.94 9.29
CA VAL A 199 -22.32 6.13 8.05
C VAL A 199 -21.75 5.28 6.92
N LYS A 200 -20.44 5.22 6.76
CA LYS A 200 -19.82 4.38 5.74
C LYS A 200 -20.15 2.89 5.95
N ARG A 201 -20.02 2.40 7.17
CA ARG A 201 -20.32 1.00 7.51
C ARG A 201 -21.79 0.63 7.25
N SER A 202 -22.71 1.58 7.34
CA SER A 202 -24.14 1.36 7.01
C SER A 202 -24.43 1.20 5.49
N GLY A 203 -23.41 1.29 4.64
CA GLY A 203 -23.54 1.08 3.18
C GLY A 203 -23.99 2.32 2.39
N VAL A 204 -24.09 3.50 3.01
CA VAL A 204 -24.47 4.77 2.35
C VAL A 204 -23.26 5.43 1.67
N GLU A 205 -22.50 4.66 0.91
CA GLU A 205 -21.22 5.13 0.35
C GLU A 205 -21.31 6.19 -0.75
N LEU A 206 -22.39 6.20 -1.51
CA LEU A 206 -22.46 6.92 -2.77
C LEU A 206 -23.19 8.26 -2.69
N ALA A 207 -23.84 8.58 -1.59
CA ALA A 207 -24.55 9.85 -1.46
C ALA A 207 -23.56 11.01 -1.29
N PRO A 208 -23.51 11.99 -2.21
CA PRO A 208 -22.77 13.23 -1.98
C PRO A 208 -23.33 13.91 -0.73
N MET A 209 -22.47 14.26 0.22
CA MET A 209 -22.84 15.03 1.39
C MET A 209 -22.38 16.48 1.25
N LYS A 210 -23.07 17.39 1.93
CA LYS A 210 -22.58 18.77 2.05
C LYS A 210 -21.19 18.76 2.66
N ARG A 211 -20.37 19.71 2.19
CA ARG A 211 -19.01 19.94 2.70
C ARG A 211 -19.04 20.00 4.23
N ASN A 212 -18.25 19.11 4.83
CA ASN A 212 -18.07 19.08 6.27
C ASN A 212 -17.01 20.10 6.68
N LYS A 213 -17.44 21.20 7.31
CA LYS A 213 -16.55 22.31 7.65
C LYS A 213 -15.43 21.85 8.61
N THR A 214 -15.75 21.08 9.64
CA THR A 214 -14.77 20.61 10.64
C THR A 214 -13.65 19.82 9.96
N LEU A 215 -13.99 18.84 9.11
CA LEU A 215 -13.00 18.03 8.43
C LEU A 215 -12.26 18.79 7.32
N HIS A 216 -12.93 19.72 6.66
CA HIS A 216 -12.29 20.53 5.63
C HIS A 216 -11.23 21.48 6.22
N ASP A 217 -11.58 22.20 7.27
CA ASP A 217 -10.65 23.08 8.00
C ASP A 217 -9.46 22.26 8.55
N GLU A 218 -9.72 21.04 9.03
CA GLU A 218 -8.66 20.15 9.53
C GLU A 218 -7.74 19.63 8.42
N VAL A 219 -8.27 19.29 7.24
CA VAL A 219 -7.44 18.94 6.08
C VAL A 219 -6.53 20.10 5.69
N GLU A 220 -7.05 21.33 5.65
CA GLU A 220 -6.22 22.51 5.37
C GLU A 220 -5.14 22.72 6.43
N ARG A 221 -5.47 22.55 7.72
CA ARG A 221 -4.50 22.61 8.82
C ARG A 221 -3.41 21.53 8.68
N LEU A 222 -3.78 20.29 8.34
CA LEU A 222 -2.83 19.20 8.11
C LEU A 222 -1.86 19.52 6.96
N PHE A 223 -2.33 20.12 5.87
CA PHE A 223 -1.46 20.60 4.80
C PHE A 223 -0.44 21.65 5.26
N GLN A 224 -0.82 22.52 6.18
CA GLN A 224 0.09 23.52 6.73
C GLN A 224 1.18 22.90 7.59
N ILE A 225 0.81 22.03 8.54
CA ILE A 225 1.76 21.39 9.47
C ILE A 225 2.65 20.32 8.81
N THR A 226 2.26 19.79 7.65
CA THR A 226 3.09 18.92 6.81
C THR A 226 3.79 19.69 5.68
N GLY A 227 4.05 20.99 5.86
CA GLY A 227 4.67 21.87 4.85
C GLY A 227 6.11 21.50 4.53
N GLU A 228 6.87 21.08 5.54
CA GLU A 228 8.29 20.74 5.43
C GLU A 228 8.47 19.22 5.43
N ALA A 229 9.34 18.74 4.53
CA ALA A 229 9.69 17.33 4.46
C ALA A 229 10.81 16.99 5.46
N PRO A 230 10.89 15.75 5.97
CA PRO A 230 12.04 15.28 6.74
C PRO A 230 13.31 15.30 5.91
N GLY A 231 14.47 15.23 6.57
CA GLY A 231 15.76 15.13 5.89
C GLY A 231 15.88 13.88 5.03
N LYS A 232 16.60 14.00 3.91
CA LYS A 232 16.84 12.88 3.00
C LYS A 232 17.78 11.87 3.64
N ARG A 233 17.46 10.60 3.47
CA ARG A 233 18.36 9.52 3.87
C ARG A 233 19.58 9.44 2.93
N THR A 234 20.70 8.95 3.47
CA THR A 234 21.89 8.59 2.66
C THR A 234 21.54 7.44 1.71
N VAL A 235 21.99 7.56 0.46
CA VAL A 235 21.74 6.54 -0.57
C VAL A 235 22.33 5.18 -0.13
N THR A 236 21.49 4.17 -0.05
CA THR A 236 21.89 2.80 0.27
C THR A 236 22.33 2.08 -1.03
N PRO A 237 23.48 1.41 -1.06
CA PRO A 237 23.90 0.64 -2.23
C PRO A 237 22.89 -0.46 -2.59
N THR A 238 22.67 -0.71 -3.87
CA THR A 238 21.69 -1.70 -4.37
C THR A 238 22.15 -3.15 -4.27
N VAL A 239 23.37 -3.40 -3.80
CA VAL A 239 23.94 -4.75 -3.69
C VAL A 239 23.03 -5.72 -2.93
N PRO A 240 22.48 -5.37 -1.73
CA PRO A 240 21.59 -6.27 -0.99
C PRO A 240 20.33 -6.67 -1.78
N LEU A 241 19.74 -5.74 -2.54
CA LEU A 241 18.57 -6.01 -3.39
C LEU A 241 18.91 -7.03 -4.47
N ASN A 242 20.07 -6.87 -5.12
CA ASN A 242 20.53 -7.80 -6.16
C ASN A 242 20.88 -9.19 -5.59
N VAL A 243 21.42 -9.26 -4.38
CA VAL A 243 21.71 -10.54 -3.69
C VAL A 243 20.40 -11.26 -3.40
N PHE A 244 19.40 -10.57 -2.81
CA PHE A 244 18.10 -11.14 -2.54
C PHE A 244 17.41 -11.61 -3.83
N PHE A 245 17.39 -10.76 -4.88
CA PHE A 245 16.79 -11.11 -6.15
C PHE A 245 17.37 -12.41 -6.71
N ARG A 246 18.71 -12.52 -6.83
CA ARG A 246 19.38 -13.74 -7.33
C ARG A 246 19.06 -14.97 -6.50
N LYS A 247 19.06 -14.82 -5.17
CA LYS A 247 18.69 -15.91 -4.25
C LYS A 247 17.27 -16.44 -4.53
N VAL A 248 16.28 -15.55 -4.71
CA VAL A 248 14.88 -15.94 -4.90
C VAL A 248 14.66 -16.59 -6.26
N VAL A 249 15.25 -16.07 -7.32
CA VAL A 249 15.09 -16.64 -8.67
C VAL A 249 15.90 -17.91 -8.91
N GLY A 250 16.69 -18.34 -7.92
CA GLY A 250 17.50 -19.57 -8.00
C GLY A 250 18.72 -19.43 -8.89
N TYR A 251 19.20 -18.18 -9.11
CA TYR A 251 20.43 -17.97 -9.87
C TYR A 251 21.64 -18.23 -8.99
N SER A 252 22.35 -19.34 -9.28
CA SER A 252 23.66 -19.62 -8.68
C SER A 252 24.74 -19.60 -9.75
N LEU A 253 25.98 -19.25 -9.33
CA LEU A 253 27.16 -19.38 -10.22
C LEU A 253 27.38 -20.86 -10.65
N GLN A 254 26.93 -21.81 -9.84
CA GLN A 254 27.01 -23.23 -10.12
C GLN A 254 26.14 -23.59 -11.35
N ASP A 255 24.94 -22.98 -11.48
CA ASP A 255 24.05 -23.21 -12.63
C ASP A 255 24.64 -22.71 -13.97
N LEU A 256 25.66 -21.83 -13.91
CA LEU A 256 26.42 -21.40 -15.09
C LEU A 256 27.57 -22.35 -15.46
N LEU A 257 28.10 -23.07 -14.47
CA LEU A 257 29.24 -23.97 -14.70
C LEU A 257 28.79 -25.38 -15.10
N ASP A 258 27.52 -25.72 -14.82
CA ASP A 258 26.93 -27.03 -15.11
C ASP A 258 26.16 -27.05 -16.46
N ARG A 259 26.19 -25.94 -17.23
CA ARG A 259 25.64 -25.80 -18.61
C ARG A 259 26.77 -25.66 -19.63
#